data_1b1a2cb81596e5f063ca8ed140a76129
#
_entry.id   1b1a2cb81596e5f063ca8ed140a76129
#
_cell.length_a   1.000
_cell.length_b   1.000
_cell.length_c   1.000
_cell.angle_alpha   90.00
_cell.angle_beta   90.00
_cell.angle_gamma   90.00
#
_symmetry.space_group_name_H-M   'P 1'
#
loop_
_entity.id
_entity.type
_entity.pdbx_description
1 polymer ?
#
loop_
_entity_poly.entity_id
_entity_poly.type
_entity_poly.pdbx_seq_one_letter_code
_entity_poly.pdbx_strand_id
1 'polypeptide(L)'
;MAINKTINKRTNTHGAMRNCIEYVLRQDKTNELFTYVTGPYCHDEINYDLVYRTFLEEKKVWDKDSGRMYAHNIISWHKDEQITPEQALEFGKEFAENGFSGFQTLVAVHKDKDHIHCVRPDRAMRKAV
;
A
#
# COMPACT_ATOMS: atom_id res chain seq x y z
N MET A 1 -9.53 -9.41 16.57
CA MET A 1 -10.22 -9.19 15.28
C MET A 1 -9.61 -8.01 14.56
N ALA A 2 -9.27 -8.17 13.29
CA ALA A 2 -8.70 -7.08 12.49
C ALA A 2 -9.82 -6.16 11.99
N ILE A 3 -9.55 -4.86 12.00
CA ILE A 3 -10.48 -3.84 11.53
C ILE A 3 -9.84 -3.14 10.34
N ASN A 4 -10.55 -3.15 9.21
CA ASN A 4 -10.11 -2.48 7.99
C ASN A 4 -10.79 -1.11 7.87
N LYS A 5 -10.01 -0.07 7.67
CA LYS A 5 -10.50 1.29 7.49
C LYS A 5 -9.95 1.87 6.19
N THR A 6 -10.81 2.39 5.34
CA THR A 6 -10.41 3.06 4.10
C THR A 6 -10.22 4.55 4.36
N ILE A 7 -9.08 5.08 3.92
CA ILE A 7 -8.79 6.51 4.02
C ILE A 7 -9.06 7.15 2.67
N ASN A 8 -10.01 8.09 2.63
CA ASN A 8 -10.47 8.71 1.39
C ASN A 8 -10.07 10.18 1.25
N LYS A 9 -9.13 10.66 2.05
CA LYS A 9 -8.77 12.06 2.09
C LYS A 9 -7.69 12.40 1.06
N ARG A 10 -7.97 13.35 0.18
CA ARG A 10 -7.00 13.92 -0.77
C ARG A 10 -6.29 12.88 -1.63
N THR A 11 -7.07 12.05 -2.35
CA THR A 11 -6.50 10.94 -3.12
C THR A 11 -6.43 11.23 -4.63
N ASN A 12 -6.64 12.48 -5.06
CA ASN A 12 -6.86 12.78 -6.47
C ASN A 12 -5.69 13.52 -7.15
N THR A 13 -4.51 13.57 -6.55
CA THR A 13 -3.34 14.18 -7.19
C THR A 13 -2.13 13.26 -7.11
N HIS A 14 -1.19 13.42 -8.05
CA HIS A 14 0.08 12.71 -8.02
C HIS A 14 0.88 13.06 -6.76
N GLY A 15 0.86 14.33 -6.37
CA GLY A 15 1.56 14.79 -5.16
C GLY A 15 1.02 14.13 -3.90
N ALA A 16 -0.31 14.01 -3.80
CA ALA A 16 -0.93 13.33 -2.66
C ALA A 16 -0.54 11.86 -2.61
N MET A 17 -0.50 11.18 -3.76
CA MET A 17 -0.07 9.78 -3.85
C MET A 17 1.38 9.64 -3.41
N ARG A 18 2.27 10.49 -3.90
CA ARG A 18 3.69 10.47 -3.52
C ARG A 18 3.86 10.70 -2.03
N ASN A 19 3.15 11.68 -1.48
CA ASN A 19 3.24 11.99 -0.05
C ASN A 19 2.73 10.84 0.82
N CYS A 20 1.69 10.15 0.38
CA CYS A 20 1.18 8.98 1.09
C CYS A 20 2.21 7.85 1.12
N ILE A 21 2.83 7.56 -0.02
CA ILE A 21 3.87 6.52 -0.12
C ILE A 21 5.06 6.88 0.77
N GLU A 22 5.50 8.14 0.72
CA GLU A 22 6.62 8.62 1.53
C GLU A 22 6.30 8.50 3.02
N TYR A 23 5.10 8.89 3.44
CA TYR A 23 4.66 8.78 4.83
C TYR A 23 4.67 7.32 5.30
N VAL A 24 4.12 6.42 4.49
CA VAL A 24 3.99 5.01 4.84
C VAL A 24 5.37 4.35 4.96
N LEU A 25 6.34 4.78 4.18
CA LEU A 25 7.69 4.21 4.18
C LEU A 25 8.70 4.97 5.05
N ARG A 26 8.25 5.90 5.88
CA ARG A 26 9.17 6.64 6.75
C ARG A 26 9.87 5.69 7.71
N GLN A 27 11.19 5.86 7.83
CA GLN A 27 12.04 4.97 8.64
C GLN A 27 11.76 5.07 10.15
N ASP A 28 11.22 6.20 10.60
CA ASP A 28 10.80 6.33 12.00
C ASP A 28 9.47 5.62 12.30
N LYS A 29 8.73 5.22 11.27
CA LYS A 29 7.45 4.51 11.41
C LYS A 29 7.57 3.03 11.10
N THR A 30 8.40 2.67 10.13
CA THR A 30 8.58 1.27 9.72
C THR A 30 10.04 1.03 9.33
N ASN A 31 10.39 -0.21 9.06
CA ASN A 31 11.70 -0.54 8.50
C ASN A 31 11.56 -1.51 7.31
N GLU A 32 12.65 -1.72 6.60
CA GLU A 32 12.65 -2.52 5.38
C GLU A 32 12.16 -3.96 5.59
N LEU A 33 12.40 -4.52 6.78
CA LEU A 33 12.02 -5.89 7.08
C LEU A 33 10.51 -6.08 7.17
N PHE A 34 9.77 -4.98 7.37
CA PHE A 34 8.32 -5.04 7.56
C PHE A 34 7.58 -4.26 6.47
N THR A 35 8.17 -4.23 5.27
CA THR A 35 7.56 -3.66 4.08
C THR A 35 7.59 -4.67 2.94
N TYR A 36 6.60 -4.59 2.06
CA TYR A 36 6.51 -5.47 0.90
C TYR A 36 5.66 -4.81 -0.18
N VAL A 37 5.92 -5.15 -1.43
CA VAL A 37 5.05 -4.72 -2.53
C VAL A 37 4.57 -5.97 -3.25
N THR A 38 3.26 -6.20 -3.22
CA THR A 38 2.65 -7.33 -3.94
C THR A 38 2.42 -6.96 -5.41
N GLY A 39 2.16 -7.97 -6.24
CA GLY A 39 1.86 -7.74 -7.64
C GLY A 39 3.12 -7.46 -8.48
N PRO A 40 2.96 -6.76 -9.60
CA PRO A 40 4.07 -6.57 -10.57
C PRO A 40 5.07 -5.50 -10.12
N TYR A 41 5.96 -5.87 -9.23
CA TYR A 41 7.04 -5.01 -8.74
C TYR A 41 8.36 -5.70 -9.01
N CYS A 42 9.19 -5.10 -9.85
CA CYS A 42 10.41 -5.72 -10.39
C CYS A 42 11.71 -5.20 -9.76
N HIS A 43 11.64 -4.56 -8.60
CA HIS A 43 12.83 -4.02 -7.92
C HIS A 43 13.12 -4.80 -6.66
N ASP A 44 14.41 -4.98 -6.36
CA ASP A 44 14.83 -5.65 -5.11
C ASP A 44 14.72 -4.72 -3.90
N GLU A 45 14.73 -3.41 -4.14
CA GLU A 45 14.70 -2.40 -3.11
C GLU A 45 13.30 -1.77 -3.03
N ILE A 46 12.86 -1.47 -1.81
CA ILE A 46 11.61 -0.76 -1.58
C ILE A 46 11.92 0.60 -0.97
N ASN A 47 11.75 1.65 -1.77
CA ASN A 47 11.84 3.02 -1.30
C ASN A 47 10.74 3.85 -1.96
N TYR A 48 10.45 5.03 -1.40
CA TYR A 48 9.29 5.79 -1.84
C TYR A 48 9.38 6.23 -3.31
N ASP A 49 10.57 6.53 -3.78
CA ASP A 49 10.74 6.99 -5.16
C ASP A 49 10.47 5.86 -6.16
N LEU A 50 11.02 4.68 -5.93
CA LEU A 50 10.79 3.51 -6.79
C LEU A 50 9.32 3.09 -6.75
N VAL A 51 8.71 3.04 -5.58
CA VAL A 51 7.31 2.66 -5.45
C VAL A 51 6.42 3.68 -6.19
N TYR A 52 6.69 4.96 -6.01
CA TYR A 52 5.93 6.00 -6.69
C TYR A 52 6.04 5.86 -8.21
N ARG A 53 7.24 5.64 -8.74
CA ARG A 53 7.45 5.46 -10.17
C ARG A 53 6.71 4.26 -10.72
N THR A 54 6.76 3.14 -9.99
CA THR A 54 6.07 1.92 -10.45
C THR A 54 4.56 2.09 -10.38
N PHE A 55 4.04 2.83 -9.40
CA PHE A 55 2.62 3.17 -9.34
C PHE A 55 2.20 4.00 -10.56
N LEU A 56 3.02 4.98 -10.94
CA LEU A 56 2.74 5.80 -12.13
C LEU A 56 2.75 4.95 -13.41
N GLU A 57 3.70 4.02 -13.52
CA GLU A 57 3.78 3.12 -14.67
C GLU A 57 2.53 2.24 -14.77
N GLU A 58 2.07 1.70 -13.64
CA GLU A 58 0.88 0.87 -13.63
C GLU A 58 -0.35 1.67 -14.03
N LYS A 59 -0.46 2.92 -13.59
CA LYS A 59 -1.57 3.79 -13.99
C LYS A 59 -1.56 4.05 -15.49
N LYS A 60 -0.39 4.19 -16.09
CA LYS A 60 -0.28 4.35 -17.55
C LYS A 60 -0.70 3.08 -18.28
N VAL A 61 -0.25 1.91 -17.82
CA VAL A 61 -0.60 0.63 -18.42
C VAL A 61 -2.12 0.42 -18.39
N TRP A 62 -2.77 0.84 -17.31
CA TRP A 62 -4.22 0.69 -17.16
C TRP A 62 -5.01 1.92 -17.59
N ASP A 63 -4.33 2.90 -18.19
CA ASP A 63 -4.94 4.10 -18.78
C ASP A 63 -5.80 4.87 -17.77
N LYS A 64 -5.27 5.04 -16.56
CA LYS A 64 -5.98 5.70 -15.45
C LYS A 64 -5.10 6.75 -14.80
N ASP A 65 -5.05 7.94 -15.39
CA ASP A 65 -4.23 9.04 -14.85
C ASP A 65 -5.07 10.27 -14.50
N SER A 66 -6.29 10.05 -14.03
CA SER A 66 -7.19 11.11 -13.61
C SER A 66 -8.09 10.61 -12.51
N GLY A 67 -8.72 11.52 -11.79
CA GLY A 67 -9.59 11.20 -10.66
C GLY A 67 -8.78 10.70 -9.47
N ARG A 68 -9.29 9.66 -8.81
CA ARG A 68 -8.60 9.08 -7.67
C ARG A 68 -7.30 8.42 -8.12
N MET A 69 -6.18 8.83 -7.54
CA MET A 69 -4.86 8.32 -7.92
C MET A 69 -4.46 7.06 -7.16
N TYR A 70 -4.91 6.92 -5.91
CA TYR A 70 -4.53 5.79 -5.09
C TYR A 70 -5.63 5.48 -4.07
N ALA A 71 -5.54 4.29 -3.49
CA ALA A 71 -6.38 3.88 -2.38
C ALA A 71 -5.49 3.51 -1.19
N HIS A 72 -5.91 3.84 0.00
CA HIS A 72 -5.15 3.63 1.23
C HIS A 72 -6.06 2.96 2.26
N ASN A 73 -5.68 1.78 2.70
CA ASN A 73 -6.37 1.04 3.75
C ASN A 73 -5.45 0.89 4.95
N ILE A 74 -6.03 1.02 6.14
CA ILE A 74 -5.34 0.76 7.40
C ILE A 74 -6.02 -0.43 8.05
N ILE A 75 -5.25 -1.45 8.41
CA ILE A 75 -5.74 -2.64 9.11
C ILE A 75 -5.14 -2.61 10.50
N SER A 76 -6.00 -2.65 11.52
CA SER A 76 -5.57 -2.60 12.92
C SER A 76 -6.18 -3.74 13.71
N TRP A 77 -5.55 -4.06 14.85
CA TRP A 77 -6.01 -5.06 15.79
C TRP A 77 -6.27 -4.42 17.14
N HIS A 78 -7.12 -5.06 17.91
CA HIS A 78 -7.31 -4.66 19.30
C HIS A 78 -5.99 -4.83 20.05
N LYS A 79 -5.66 -3.89 20.93
CA LYS A 79 -4.38 -3.89 21.65
C LYS A 79 -4.20 -5.09 22.58
N ASP A 80 -5.27 -5.79 22.91
CA ASP A 80 -5.21 -7.03 23.68
C ASP A 80 -4.79 -8.24 22.82
N GLU A 81 -4.81 -8.10 21.51
CA GLU A 81 -4.35 -9.13 20.60
C GLU A 81 -2.84 -8.96 20.38
N GLN A 82 -2.07 -9.97 20.73
CA GLN A 82 -0.62 -9.90 20.59
C GLN A 82 -0.21 -10.38 19.21
N ILE A 83 -0.06 -9.44 18.28
CA ILE A 83 0.35 -9.72 16.90
C ILE A 83 1.79 -9.26 16.72
N THR A 84 2.67 -10.16 16.31
CA THR A 84 4.06 -9.77 16.00
C THR A 84 4.12 -9.00 14.68
N PRO A 85 5.17 -8.17 14.47
CA PRO A 85 5.31 -7.49 13.17
C PRO A 85 5.38 -8.45 12.00
N GLU A 86 5.98 -9.63 12.16
CA GLU A 86 6.05 -10.65 11.12
C GLU A 86 4.66 -11.20 10.77
N GLN A 87 3.85 -11.48 11.79
CA GLN A 87 2.47 -11.92 11.58
C GLN A 87 1.64 -10.83 10.92
N ALA A 88 1.84 -9.59 11.32
CA ALA A 88 1.14 -8.45 10.72
C ALA A 88 1.49 -8.32 9.24
N LEU A 89 2.76 -8.44 8.89
CA LEU A 89 3.20 -8.35 7.50
C LEU A 89 2.59 -9.46 6.66
N GLU A 90 2.60 -10.71 7.15
CA GLU A 90 2.00 -11.83 6.43
C GLU A 90 0.50 -11.62 6.24
N PHE A 91 -0.20 -11.11 7.24
CA PHE A 91 -1.61 -10.79 7.11
C PHE A 91 -1.84 -9.72 6.04
N GLY A 92 -1.01 -8.67 6.03
CA GLY A 92 -1.12 -7.62 5.02
C GLY A 92 -0.88 -8.12 3.60
N LYS A 93 0.11 -9.01 3.42
CA LYS A 93 0.36 -9.64 2.13
C LYS A 93 -0.84 -10.45 1.67
N GLU A 94 -1.40 -11.28 2.53
CA GLU A 94 -2.57 -12.09 2.21
C GLU A 94 -3.77 -11.22 1.89
N PHE A 95 -4.00 -10.16 2.66
CA PHE A 95 -5.08 -9.21 2.41
C PHE A 95 -4.94 -8.60 1.01
N ALA A 96 -3.74 -8.17 0.65
CA ALA A 96 -3.49 -7.54 -0.65
C ALA A 96 -3.63 -8.55 -1.79
N GLU A 97 -3.08 -9.74 -1.63
CA GLU A 97 -3.12 -10.76 -2.68
C GLU A 97 -4.53 -11.31 -2.89
N ASN A 98 -5.30 -11.48 -1.84
CA ASN A 98 -6.67 -12.01 -1.93
C ASN A 98 -7.69 -10.93 -2.29
N GLY A 99 -7.53 -9.73 -1.76
CA GLY A 99 -8.47 -8.64 -1.99
C GLY A 99 -8.20 -7.85 -3.27
N PHE A 100 -6.94 -7.74 -3.66
CA PHE A 100 -6.52 -6.92 -4.79
C PHE A 100 -5.55 -7.67 -5.69
N SER A 101 -5.92 -8.90 -6.04
CA SER A 101 -5.10 -9.76 -6.90
C SER A 101 -4.75 -9.07 -8.21
N GLY A 102 -3.47 -9.11 -8.58
CA GLY A 102 -2.97 -8.43 -9.77
C GLY A 102 -2.71 -6.94 -9.60
N PHE A 103 -3.14 -6.34 -8.48
CA PHE A 103 -2.79 -4.96 -8.17
C PHE A 103 -1.44 -4.91 -7.47
N GLN A 104 -0.67 -3.88 -7.78
CA GLN A 104 0.51 -3.55 -7.01
C GLN A 104 0.05 -2.90 -5.70
N THR A 105 0.43 -3.48 -4.57
CA THR A 105 0.03 -2.96 -3.26
C THR A 105 1.25 -2.85 -2.36
N LEU A 106 1.50 -1.65 -1.87
CA LEU A 106 2.54 -1.40 -0.86
C LEU A 106 1.96 -1.76 0.50
N VAL A 107 2.62 -2.68 1.20
CA VAL A 107 2.24 -3.11 2.54
C VAL A 107 3.36 -2.70 3.51
N ALA A 108 3.01 -2.00 4.57
CA ALA A 108 3.99 -1.57 5.58
C ALA A 108 3.39 -1.68 6.98
N VAL A 109 4.15 -2.29 7.89
CA VAL A 109 3.77 -2.41 9.30
C VAL A 109 4.45 -1.28 10.07
N HIS A 110 3.68 -0.47 10.79
CA HIS A 110 4.22 0.62 11.58
C HIS A 110 4.71 0.12 12.94
N LYS A 111 5.88 0.62 13.36
CA LYS A 111 6.56 0.18 14.58
C LYS A 111 5.84 0.56 15.86
N ASP A 112 5.23 1.73 15.86
CA ASP A 112 4.69 2.35 17.07
C ASP A 112 3.21 2.12 17.27
N LYS A 113 2.57 1.43 16.33
CA LYS A 113 1.12 1.18 16.37
C LYS A 113 0.83 -0.20 15.84
N ASP A 114 -0.23 -0.79 16.35
CA ASP A 114 -0.64 -2.13 15.95
C ASP A 114 -1.49 -2.07 14.69
N HIS A 115 -0.91 -1.54 13.60
CA HIS A 115 -1.64 -1.48 12.34
C HIS A 115 -0.71 -1.58 11.13
N ILE A 116 -1.32 -1.94 10.01
CA ILE A 116 -0.68 -2.08 8.72
C ILE A 116 -1.26 -1.04 7.77
N HIS A 117 -0.42 -0.42 6.95
CA HIS A 117 -0.85 0.42 5.84
C HIS A 117 -0.77 -0.38 4.55
N CYS A 118 -1.84 -0.34 3.76
CA CYS A 118 -1.90 -0.92 2.42
C CYS A 118 -2.25 0.20 1.44
N VAL A 119 -1.34 0.50 0.53
CA VAL A 119 -1.52 1.57 -0.47
C VAL A 119 -1.37 0.95 -1.85
N ARG A 120 -2.34 1.22 -2.73
CA ARG A 120 -2.29 0.74 -4.11
C ARG A 120 -2.64 1.86 -5.07
N PRO A 121 -2.07 1.84 -6.29
CA PRO A 121 -2.49 2.80 -7.32
C PRO A 121 -3.92 2.47 -7.74
N ASP A 122 -4.75 3.51 -7.88
CA ASP A 122 -6.09 3.31 -8.43
C ASP A 122 -5.97 3.13 -9.94
N ARG A 123 -6.70 2.17 -10.48
CA ARG A 123 -6.67 1.86 -11.91
C ARG A 123 -8.03 1.35 -12.35
N ALA A 124 -8.26 1.35 -13.66
CA ALA A 124 -9.50 0.82 -14.22
C ALA A 124 -9.61 -0.68 -13.91
N MET A 125 -10.82 -1.16 -13.69
CA MET A 125 -11.06 -2.60 -13.42
C MET A 125 -10.69 -3.46 -14.62
N ARG A 126 -10.76 -2.89 -15.82
CA ARG A 126 -10.35 -3.54 -17.06
C ARG A 126 -9.42 -2.64 -17.81
N LYS A 127 -8.41 -3.24 -18.44
CA LYS A 127 -7.52 -2.50 -19.32
C LYS A 127 -8.31 -2.04 -20.54
N ALA A 128 -8.12 -0.77 -20.94
CA ALA A 128 -8.74 -0.25 -22.14
C ALA A 128 -8.25 -1.01 -23.38
N VAL A 129 -9.16 -1.30 -24.28
CA VAL A 129 -8.86 -2.06 -25.48
C VAL A 129 -8.76 -1.10 -26.67
#